data_71d9cec7862bb301a1dc6356846420a3
#
_entry.id   71d9cec7862bb301a1dc6356846420a3
#
_cell.length_a   1.000
_cell.length_b   1.000
_cell.length_c   1.000
_cell.angle_alpha   90.00
_cell.angle_beta   90.00
_cell.angle_gamma   90.00
#
_symmetry.space_group_name_H-M   'P 1'
#
loop_
_entity.id
_entity.type
_entity.pdbx_description
1 polymer ?
#
loop_
_entity_poly.entity_id
_entity_poly.type
_entity_poly.pdbx_seq_one_letter_code
_entity_poly.pdbx_strand_id
1 'polypeptide(L)'
;MTLTRSFRETIKEQLGDPAFRREFLREAVANMVAGDLDTAKSVLREYINGTLGFVALGRALSKSPKSLMRMLSPEGNPQARNLFEMVAYLQKAEGTVLEVRATRRPAA
;
A
#
# COMPACT_ATOMS: atom_id res chain seq x y z
N MET A 1 -15.81 -6.73 -2.81
CA MET A 1 -16.60 -5.60 -3.36
C MET A 1 -15.78 -4.85 -4.38
N THR A 2 -16.35 -4.62 -5.55
CA THR A 2 -15.67 -3.87 -6.59
C THR A 2 -15.76 -2.38 -6.27
N LEU A 3 -14.62 -1.68 -6.27
CA LEU A 3 -14.59 -0.26 -6.04
C LEU A 3 -15.20 0.48 -7.24
N THR A 4 -16.14 1.37 -6.98
CA THR A 4 -16.69 2.21 -8.02
C THR A 4 -15.69 3.32 -8.37
N ARG A 5 -15.84 3.91 -9.55
CA ARG A 5 -15.02 5.04 -9.97
C ARG A 5 -15.14 6.19 -8.97
N SER A 6 -16.36 6.47 -8.51
CA SER A 6 -16.64 7.53 -7.55
C SER A 6 -15.92 7.29 -6.22
N PHE A 7 -15.87 6.04 -5.77
CA PHE A 7 -15.16 5.67 -4.54
C PHE A 7 -13.66 5.89 -4.69
N ARG A 8 -13.09 5.50 -5.84
CA ARG A 8 -11.65 5.70 -6.11
C ARG A 8 -11.30 7.18 -6.17
N GLU A 9 -12.15 8.00 -6.76
CA GLU A 9 -11.95 9.45 -6.81
C GLU A 9 -11.94 10.04 -5.41
N THR A 10 -12.84 9.59 -4.54
CA THR A 10 -12.90 10.03 -3.15
C THR A 10 -11.63 9.65 -2.39
N ILE A 11 -11.16 8.42 -2.54
CA ILE A 11 -9.90 7.97 -1.92
C ILE A 11 -8.73 8.81 -2.42
N LYS A 12 -8.66 9.07 -3.73
CA LYS A 12 -7.60 9.88 -4.32
C LYS A 12 -7.58 11.29 -3.75
N GLU A 13 -8.75 11.89 -3.57
CA GLU A 13 -8.86 13.21 -2.96
C GLU A 13 -8.38 13.20 -1.51
N GLN A 14 -8.78 12.20 -0.74
CA GLN A 14 -8.38 12.06 0.65
C GLN A 14 -6.88 11.84 0.79
N LEU A 15 -6.26 11.17 -0.17
CA LEU A 15 -4.81 10.96 -0.18
C LEU A 15 -4.02 12.26 -0.41
N GLY A 16 -4.70 13.38 -0.69
CA GLY A 16 -4.09 14.70 -0.66
C GLY A 16 -3.74 15.17 0.74
N ASP A 17 -4.38 14.60 1.76
CA ASP A 17 -4.11 14.93 3.16
C ASP A 17 -2.98 14.05 3.70
N PRO A 18 -1.86 14.64 4.18
CA PRO A 18 -0.74 13.87 4.72
C PRO A 18 -1.12 12.91 5.86
N ALA A 19 -2.01 13.34 6.75
CA ALA A 19 -2.44 12.51 7.87
C ALA A 19 -3.19 11.29 7.37
N PHE A 20 -4.05 11.47 6.37
CA PHE A 20 -4.78 10.38 5.75
C PHE A 20 -3.83 9.42 5.02
N ARG A 21 -2.85 9.96 4.30
CA ARG A 21 -1.86 9.11 3.59
C ARG A 21 -1.11 8.21 4.55
N ARG A 22 -0.63 8.76 5.67
CA ARG A 22 0.10 7.96 6.66
C ARG A 22 -0.77 6.84 7.23
N GLU A 23 -2.02 7.16 7.55
CA GLU A 23 -2.96 6.18 8.09
C GLU A 23 -3.31 5.11 7.06
N PHE A 24 -3.46 5.50 5.80
CA PHE A 24 -3.78 4.57 4.73
C PHE A 24 -2.61 3.60 4.47
N LEU A 25 -1.38 4.12 4.48
CA LEU A 25 -0.19 3.28 4.36
C LEU A 25 -0.05 2.33 5.56
N ARG A 26 -0.32 2.84 6.77
CA ARG A 26 -0.33 2.02 7.98
C ARG A 26 -1.34 0.87 7.85
N GLU A 27 -2.50 1.15 7.30
CA GLU A 27 -3.55 0.16 7.08
C GLU A 27 -3.07 -0.98 6.18
N ALA A 28 -2.35 -0.65 5.12
CA ALA A 28 -1.79 -1.66 4.23
C ALA A 28 -0.86 -2.60 5.01
N VAL A 29 0.06 -2.03 5.79
CA VAL A 29 1.02 -2.83 6.55
C VAL A 29 0.33 -3.63 7.66
N ALA A 30 -0.66 -3.04 8.31
CA ALA A 30 -1.44 -3.74 9.34
C ALA A 30 -2.12 -4.99 8.76
N ASN A 31 -2.65 -4.90 7.56
CA ASN A 31 -3.25 -6.06 6.89
C ASN A 31 -2.21 -7.10 6.50
N MET A 32 -1.00 -6.69 6.11
CA MET A 32 0.10 -7.62 5.86
C MET A 32 0.43 -8.43 7.11
N VAL A 33 0.56 -7.75 8.24
CA VAL A 33 0.87 -8.38 9.52
C VAL A 33 -0.26 -9.30 9.99
N ALA A 34 -1.50 -8.93 9.70
CA ALA A 34 -2.67 -9.74 10.02
C ALA A 34 -2.84 -10.96 9.12
N GLY A 35 -2.05 -11.08 8.06
CA GLY A 35 -2.14 -12.18 7.12
C GLY A 35 -3.16 -11.95 6.00
N ASP A 36 -3.75 -10.77 5.92
CA ASP A 36 -4.71 -10.44 4.87
C ASP A 36 -4.00 -9.74 3.71
N LEU A 37 -3.31 -10.53 2.91
CA LEU A 37 -2.53 -10.01 1.79
C LEU A 37 -3.42 -9.40 0.69
N ASP A 38 -4.59 -9.96 0.47
CA ASP A 38 -5.48 -9.44 -0.56
C ASP A 38 -5.91 -8.00 -0.26
N THR A 39 -6.30 -7.72 0.98
CA THR A 39 -6.63 -6.36 1.38
C THR A 39 -5.40 -5.46 1.34
N ALA A 40 -4.26 -5.95 1.81
CA ALA A 40 -3.01 -5.18 1.78
C ALA A 40 -2.64 -4.77 0.36
N LYS A 41 -2.74 -5.69 -0.61
CA LYS A 41 -2.45 -5.38 -2.02
C LYS A 41 -3.40 -4.31 -2.55
N SER A 42 -4.67 -4.42 -2.22
CA SER A 42 -5.68 -3.46 -2.66
C SER A 42 -5.39 -2.06 -2.12
N VAL A 43 -5.08 -1.97 -0.82
CA VAL A 43 -4.76 -0.69 -0.18
C VAL A 43 -3.48 -0.08 -0.77
N LEU A 44 -2.43 -0.90 -0.95
CA LEU A 44 -1.18 -0.42 -1.56
C LEU A 44 -1.40 0.10 -2.98
N ARG A 45 -2.20 -0.61 -3.76
CA ARG A 45 -2.51 -0.21 -5.13
C ARG A 45 -3.16 1.17 -5.17
N GLU A 46 -4.17 1.37 -4.31
CA GLU A 46 -4.86 2.65 -4.24
C GLU A 46 -3.94 3.75 -3.70
N TYR A 47 -3.11 3.43 -2.71
CA TYR A 47 -2.13 4.38 -2.18
C TYR A 47 -1.16 4.85 -3.26
N ILE A 48 -0.58 3.91 -4.01
CA ILE A 48 0.38 4.23 -5.06
C ILE A 48 -0.29 5.06 -6.16
N ASN A 49 -1.48 4.65 -6.60
CA ASN A 49 -2.22 5.40 -7.64
C ASN A 49 -2.58 6.81 -7.20
N GLY A 50 -2.85 7.02 -5.93
CA GLY A 50 -3.25 8.32 -5.39
C GLY A 50 -2.08 9.20 -4.94
N THR A 51 -0.87 8.69 -4.97
CA THR A 51 0.32 9.45 -4.55
C THR A 51 1.32 9.56 -5.68
N LEU A 52 2.44 8.82 -5.64
CA LEU A 52 3.52 8.98 -6.61
C LEU A 52 3.25 8.30 -7.95
N GLY A 53 2.36 7.32 -8.00
CA GLY A 53 2.09 6.56 -9.21
C GLY A 53 3.08 5.44 -9.47
N PHE A 54 2.67 4.47 -10.31
CA PHE A 54 3.49 3.29 -10.59
C PHE A 54 4.72 3.58 -11.45
N VAL A 55 4.67 4.63 -12.28
CA VAL A 55 5.84 5.00 -13.10
C VAL A 55 6.99 5.46 -12.21
N ALA A 56 6.70 6.38 -11.29
CA ALA A 56 7.70 6.88 -10.35
C ALA A 56 8.22 5.79 -9.42
N LEU A 57 7.31 4.95 -8.92
CA LEU A 57 7.70 3.83 -8.06
C LEU A 57 8.60 2.84 -8.82
N GLY A 58 8.24 2.51 -10.04
CA GLY A 58 9.03 1.62 -10.88
C GLY A 58 10.42 2.14 -11.13
N ARG A 59 10.53 3.44 -11.41
CA ARG A 59 11.81 4.11 -11.60
C ARG A 59 12.68 4.01 -10.34
N ALA A 60 12.08 4.23 -9.17
CA ALA A 60 12.80 4.17 -7.89
C ALA A 60 13.28 2.76 -7.56
N LEU A 61 12.50 1.74 -7.89
CA LEU A 61 12.82 0.35 -7.57
C LEU A 61 13.46 -0.42 -8.72
N SER A 62 13.71 0.23 -9.86
CA SER A 62 14.25 -0.41 -11.08
C SER A 62 13.38 -1.58 -11.53
N LYS A 63 12.08 -1.38 -11.52
CA LYS A 63 11.10 -2.36 -11.96
C LYS A 63 10.11 -1.69 -12.92
N SER A 64 9.55 -2.46 -13.85
CA SER A 64 8.55 -1.89 -14.76
C SER A 64 7.26 -1.61 -14.01
N PRO A 65 6.56 -0.52 -14.36
CA PRO A 65 5.25 -0.24 -13.76
C PRO A 65 4.27 -1.40 -13.90
N LYS A 66 4.28 -2.06 -15.06
CA LYS A 66 3.42 -3.20 -15.35
C LYS A 66 3.69 -4.37 -14.41
N SER A 67 4.97 -4.63 -14.11
CA SER A 67 5.37 -5.67 -13.18
C SER A 67 4.85 -5.38 -11.77
N LEU A 68 4.99 -4.13 -11.32
CA LEU A 68 4.50 -3.72 -9.99
C LEU A 68 2.97 -3.83 -9.91
N MET A 69 2.26 -3.38 -10.94
CA MET A 69 0.81 -3.50 -10.98
C MET A 69 0.35 -4.96 -10.94
N ARG A 70 1.07 -5.84 -11.62
CA ARG A 70 0.75 -7.27 -11.61
C ARG A 70 0.94 -7.87 -10.22
N MET A 71 2.03 -7.50 -9.54
CA MET A 71 2.27 -7.97 -8.17
C MET A 71 1.13 -7.62 -7.21
N LEU A 72 0.53 -6.44 -7.39
CA LEU A 72 -0.53 -5.95 -6.52
C LEU A 72 -1.93 -6.22 -7.05
N SER A 73 -2.05 -6.95 -8.17
CA SER A 73 -3.36 -7.34 -8.70
C SER A 73 -3.97 -8.45 -7.84
N PRO A 74 -5.29 -8.68 -7.95
CA PRO A 74 -5.94 -9.77 -7.19
C PRO A 74 -5.30 -11.14 -7.41
N GLU A 75 -4.81 -11.42 -8.62
CA GLU A 75 -4.15 -12.68 -8.95
C GLU A 75 -2.66 -12.68 -8.62
N GLY A 76 -2.11 -11.53 -8.30
CA GLY A 76 -0.68 -11.39 -8.04
C GLY A 76 -0.27 -12.07 -6.73
N ASN A 77 0.91 -12.67 -6.76
CA ASN A 77 1.49 -13.27 -5.57
C ASN A 77 2.93 -12.76 -5.44
N PRO A 78 3.11 -11.54 -4.94
CA PRO A 78 4.44 -10.94 -4.88
C PRO A 78 5.33 -11.65 -3.88
N GLN A 79 6.62 -11.76 -4.20
CA GLN A 79 7.58 -12.23 -3.23
C GLN A 79 7.67 -11.23 -2.09
N ALA A 80 7.90 -11.73 -0.88
CA ALA A 80 8.01 -10.89 0.32
C ALA A 80 9.03 -9.77 0.13
N ARG A 81 10.17 -10.08 -0.47
CA ARG A 81 11.22 -9.07 -0.72
C ARG A 81 10.66 -7.89 -1.52
N ASN A 82 9.96 -8.17 -2.61
CA ASN A 82 9.42 -7.11 -3.47
C ASN A 82 8.38 -6.27 -2.72
N LEU A 83 7.53 -6.93 -1.95
CA LEU A 83 6.49 -6.26 -1.19
C LEU A 83 7.09 -5.34 -0.13
N PHE A 84 8.09 -5.80 0.62
CA PHE A 84 8.74 -5.01 1.65
C PHE A 84 9.61 -3.89 1.06
N GLU A 85 10.22 -4.09 -0.11
CA GLU A 85 10.92 -3.01 -0.81
C GLU A 85 9.98 -1.88 -1.18
N MET A 86 8.77 -2.21 -1.67
CA MET A 86 7.76 -1.20 -1.97
C MET A 86 7.37 -0.42 -0.71
N VAL A 87 7.06 -1.13 0.36
CA VAL A 87 6.63 -0.51 1.61
C VAL A 87 7.74 0.37 2.21
N ALA A 88 8.98 -0.10 2.17
CA ALA A 88 10.11 0.68 2.67
C ALA A 88 10.29 1.97 1.89
N TYR A 89 10.19 1.89 0.55
CA TYR A 89 10.30 3.08 -0.27
C TYR A 89 9.15 4.06 -0.05
N LEU A 90 7.93 3.56 0.07
CA LEU A 90 6.77 4.42 0.29
C LEU A 90 6.87 5.18 1.62
N GLN A 91 7.38 4.55 2.67
CA GLN A 91 7.65 5.21 3.93
C GLN A 91 8.65 6.36 3.75
N LYS A 92 9.73 6.09 3.06
CA LYS A 92 10.77 7.07 2.79
C LYS A 92 10.23 8.25 1.98
N ALA A 93 9.48 7.95 0.93
CA ALA A 93 8.89 8.98 0.07
C ALA A 93 7.87 9.83 0.83
N GLU A 94 7.14 9.23 1.77
CA GLU A 94 6.16 9.94 2.59
C GLU A 94 6.80 10.68 3.77
N GLY A 95 8.06 10.41 4.07
CA GLY A 95 8.69 10.98 5.26
C GLY A 95 8.13 10.40 6.55
N THR A 96 7.71 9.15 6.51
CA THR A 96 7.04 8.46 7.61
C THR A 96 7.82 7.21 7.98
N VAL A 97 7.83 6.88 9.26
CA VAL A 97 8.34 5.60 9.75
C VAL A 97 7.20 4.88 10.43
N LEU A 98 6.88 3.69 9.93
CA LEU A 98 5.86 2.84 10.57
C LEU A 98 6.55 1.98 11.60
N GLU A 99 6.04 2.02 12.82
CA GLU A 99 6.60 1.26 13.93
C GLU A 99 5.72 0.06 14.26
N VAL A 100 6.36 -1.03 14.66
CA VAL A 100 5.66 -2.23 15.10
C VAL A 100 5.46 -2.13 16.60
N ARG A 101 4.21 -2.29 17.04
CA ARG A 101 3.87 -2.28 18.45
C ARG A 101 3.17 -3.59 18.81
N ALA A 102 3.70 -4.25 19.79
CA ALA A 102 3.07 -5.46 20.33
C ALA A 102 2.06 -5.08 21.40
N THR A 103 0.84 -5.58 21.28
CA THR A 103 -0.18 -5.42 22.30
C THR A 103 -0.73 -6.80 22.63
N ARG A 104 -1.28 -6.91 23.84
CA ARG A 104 -1.87 -8.17 24.27
C ARG A 104 -3.14 -8.42 23.46
N ARG A 105 -3.27 -9.63 22.90
CA ARG A 105 -4.48 -10.00 22.18
C ARG A 105 -5.65 -10.11 23.17
N PRO A 106 -6.83 -9.53 22.88
CA PRO A 106 -7.99 -9.68 23.73
C PRO A 106 -8.37 -11.15 23.90
N ALA A 107 -8.90 -11.51 25.06
CA ALA A 107 -9.43 -12.84 25.28
C ALA A 107 -10.62 -13.08 24.36
N ALA A 108 -10.70 -14.29 23.80
CA ALA A 108 -11.79 -14.65 22.88
C ALA A 108 -13.11 -14.80 23.65
#